data_04cf8625169aa9046d9ad0ceb7a33858
#
_entry.id   04cf8625169aa9046d9ad0ceb7a33858
#
_cell.length_a   1.000
_cell.length_b   1.000
_cell.length_c   1.000
_cell.angle_alpha   90.00
_cell.angle_beta   90.00
_cell.angle_gamma   90.00
#
_symmetry.space_group_name_H-M   'P 1'
#
loop_
_entity.id
_entity.type
_entity.pdbx_description
1 polymer ?
#
loop_
_entity_poly.entity_id
_entity_poly.type
_entity_poly.pdbx_seq_one_letter_code
_entity_poly.pdbx_strand_id
1 'polypeptide(L)'
;MRSIKTWLGSSLLVFSVVATQAPAAEKVAPIHFGDITWESGSLITEILRLIVEKGYGYPTDTLPGSTVSLEAALAKDDIQVIGEEWAGRSPAWVKAQAEGKVFGLGDTVKGATEGWWVPEYVIKGDPERGIKPLAPELKSVADLARYKDVFRDPEDPTRGRFLNSPTGWTSEIVNSQKLKAYALTESFVNFRTGSGAALDAEVSSSIRRGKPVLFYYWSPTPLLGRFKLVKLDEPAFNAEAWKTLADANNPHPQGTRSMPANLAIGVSAPFKAQYPDLVAFFEKVDLPIDLLNQTLGQMSEKHQKPREVAQAFLREQPQVWQGWVPTQVATKVSSNL
;
A
#
# COMPACT_ATOMS: atom_id res chain seq x y z
N MET A 1 71.73 -32.95 -70.92
CA MET A 1 70.38 -32.30 -71.05
C MET A 1 69.79 -32.20 -69.67
N ARG A 2 69.84 -31.01 -69.06
CA ARG A 2 69.29 -30.73 -67.69
C ARG A 2 67.96 -30.05 -67.77
N SER A 3 66.98 -30.65 -67.14
CA SER A 3 65.57 -30.13 -67.04
C SER A 3 65.42 -29.23 -65.77
N ILE A 4 65.05 -28.01 -65.98
CA ILE A 4 64.84 -27.03 -64.92
C ILE A 4 63.30 -27.11 -64.54
N LYS A 5 62.97 -27.48 -63.29
CA LYS A 5 61.63 -27.42 -62.72
C LYS A 5 61.46 -26.09 -62.03
N THR A 6 60.56 -25.27 -62.58
CA THR A 6 60.09 -24.02 -61.98
C THR A 6 59.05 -24.31 -60.88
N TRP A 7 59.25 -23.81 -59.68
CA TRP A 7 58.34 -23.83 -58.57
C TRP A 7 57.58 -22.48 -58.52
N LEU A 8 56.23 -22.56 -58.73
CA LEU A 8 55.38 -21.45 -58.44
C LEU A 8 54.89 -21.52 -57.00
N GLY A 9 55.35 -20.55 -56.20
CA GLY A 9 54.95 -20.36 -54.82
C GLY A 9 53.63 -19.54 -54.81
N SER A 10 52.52 -20.16 -54.42
CA SER A 10 51.26 -19.46 -54.17
C SER A 10 51.24 -18.92 -52.71
N SER A 11 51.38 -17.62 -52.57
CA SER A 11 51.22 -16.95 -51.28
C SER A 11 49.71 -16.78 -50.97
N LEU A 12 49.21 -17.55 -50.01
CA LEU A 12 47.88 -17.33 -49.40
C LEU A 12 47.97 -16.14 -48.43
N LEU A 13 47.32 -15.04 -48.79
CA LEU A 13 47.06 -13.94 -47.86
C LEU A 13 45.86 -14.33 -46.99
N VAL A 14 46.13 -14.64 -45.71
CA VAL A 14 45.08 -14.81 -44.69
C VAL A 14 44.66 -13.44 -44.18
N PHE A 15 43.50 -12.97 -44.62
CA PHE A 15 42.82 -11.81 -44.02
C PHE A 15 42.26 -12.22 -42.67
N SER A 16 42.90 -11.85 -41.58
CA SER A 16 42.32 -11.97 -40.22
C SER A 16 41.25 -10.89 -40.02
N VAL A 17 39.97 -11.29 -40.09
CA VAL A 17 38.85 -10.43 -39.69
C VAL A 17 38.85 -10.33 -38.17
N VAL A 18 39.33 -9.22 -37.63
CA VAL A 18 39.16 -8.86 -36.23
C VAL A 18 37.72 -8.48 -36.03
N ALA A 19 36.89 -9.43 -35.57
CA ALA A 19 35.54 -9.12 -35.09
C ALA A 19 35.66 -8.29 -33.81
N THR A 20 35.46 -6.99 -33.91
CA THR A 20 35.22 -6.14 -32.75
C THR A 20 33.90 -6.55 -32.09
N GLN A 21 34.00 -7.32 -31.01
CA GLN A 21 32.82 -7.54 -30.14
C GLN A 21 32.44 -6.19 -29.56
N ALA A 22 31.25 -5.71 -29.97
CA ALA A 22 30.60 -4.59 -29.28
C ALA A 22 30.42 -4.98 -27.81
N PRO A 23 30.76 -4.08 -26.85
CA PRO A 23 30.53 -4.36 -25.44
C PRO A 23 29.07 -4.68 -25.26
N ALA A 24 28.75 -5.83 -24.64
CA ALA A 24 27.39 -6.17 -24.25
C ALA A 24 26.88 -5.01 -23.38
N ALA A 25 25.78 -4.38 -23.78
CA ALA A 25 25.15 -3.34 -23.00
C ALA A 25 24.93 -3.88 -21.58
N GLU A 26 25.54 -3.22 -20.61
CA GLU A 26 25.40 -3.59 -19.20
C GLU A 26 23.90 -3.57 -18.88
N LYS A 27 23.34 -4.72 -18.49
CA LYS A 27 21.92 -4.80 -18.13
C LYS A 27 21.71 -3.95 -16.88
N VAL A 28 20.98 -2.86 -17.01
CA VAL A 28 20.57 -2.04 -15.88
C VAL A 28 19.80 -2.94 -14.90
N ALA A 29 20.24 -3.00 -13.65
CA ALA A 29 19.54 -3.75 -12.63
C ALA A 29 18.11 -3.20 -12.42
N PRO A 30 17.11 -4.05 -12.16
CA PRO A 30 15.77 -3.58 -11.90
C PRO A 30 15.69 -2.79 -10.59
N ILE A 31 14.83 -1.78 -10.55
CA ILE A 31 14.43 -1.10 -9.33
C ILE A 31 13.37 -1.97 -8.66
N HIS A 32 13.64 -2.40 -7.43
CA HIS A 32 12.77 -3.28 -6.66
C HIS A 32 11.74 -2.46 -5.88
N PHE A 33 10.45 -2.69 -6.16
CA PHE A 33 9.34 -2.08 -5.45
C PHE A 33 8.78 -3.06 -4.41
N GLY A 34 8.45 -2.57 -3.23
CA GLY A 34 7.65 -3.32 -2.27
C GLY A 34 6.23 -3.48 -2.78
N ASP A 35 5.75 -4.72 -2.93
CA ASP A 35 4.35 -5.03 -3.26
C ASP A 35 3.59 -5.27 -1.96
N ILE A 36 2.87 -4.23 -1.55
CA ILE A 36 2.09 -4.22 -0.32
C ILE A 36 0.79 -5.00 -0.50
N THR A 37 0.31 -5.61 0.58
CA THR A 37 -0.80 -6.58 0.54
C THR A 37 -2.21 -5.96 0.59
N TRP A 38 -2.36 -4.68 0.24
CA TRP A 38 -3.68 -4.02 0.13
C TRP A 38 -3.84 -3.30 -1.22
N GLU A 39 -5.10 -3.14 -1.64
CA GLU A 39 -5.43 -2.79 -3.02
C GLU A 39 -4.91 -1.42 -3.46
N SER A 40 -4.99 -0.38 -2.60
CA SER A 40 -4.51 0.97 -2.98
C SER A 40 -2.99 0.97 -3.16
N GLY A 41 -2.26 0.33 -2.27
CA GLY A 41 -0.81 0.23 -2.37
C GLY A 41 -0.35 -0.53 -3.61
N SER A 42 -1.00 -1.66 -3.93
CA SER A 42 -0.70 -2.41 -5.15
C SER A 42 -1.01 -1.59 -6.43
N LEU A 43 -2.14 -0.86 -6.46
CA LEU A 43 -2.50 -0.02 -7.60
C LEU A 43 -1.51 1.14 -7.77
N ILE A 44 -1.20 1.88 -6.71
CA ILE A 44 -0.24 2.99 -6.73
C ILE A 44 1.12 2.49 -7.18
N THR A 45 1.60 1.38 -6.62
CA THR A 45 2.87 0.75 -7.01
C THR A 45 2.90 0.47 -8.52
N GLU A 46 1.84 -0.08 -9.12
CA GLU A 46 1.81 -0.37 -10.55
C GLU A 46 1.71 0.90 -11.42
N ILE A 47 1.03 1.96 -10.96
CA ILE A 47 1.03 3.26 -11.64
C ILE A 47 2.46 3.82 -11.70
N LEU A 48 3.17 3.83 -10.57
CA LEU A 48 4.54 4.32 -10.50
C LEU A 48 5.49 3.50 -11.38
N ARG A 49 5.42 2.17 -11.29
CA ARG A 49 6.24 1.25 -12.08
C ARG A 49 6.05 1.45 -13.58
N LEU A 50 4.80 1.57 -14.05
CA LEU A 50 4.52 1.79 -15.46
C LEU A 50 5.13 3.11 -15.97
N ILE A 51 5.09 4.18 -15.19
CA ILE A 51 5.72 5.45 -15.54
C ILE A 51 7.25 5.30 -15.56
N VAL A 52 7.84 4.62 -14.58
CA VAL A 52 9.29 4.33 -14.52
C VAL A 52 9.74 3.49 -15.72
N GLU A 53 9.03 2.41 -16.02
CA GLU A 53 9.36 1.51 -17.13
C GLU A 53 9.17 2.16 -18.50
N LYS A 54 8.01 2.76 -18.75
CA LYS A 54 7.61 3.26 -20.06
C LYS A 54 8.13 4.66 -20.36
N GLY A 55 8.29 5.48 -19.34
CA GLY A 55 8.72 6.87 -19.47
C GLY A 55 10.23 7.05 -19.30
N TYR A 56 10.79 6.51 -18.25
CA TYR A 56 12.21 6.66 -17.93
C TYR A 56 13.08 5.51 -18.48
N GLY A 57 12.48 4.33 -18.73
CA GLY A 57 13.19 3.19 -19.33
C GLY A 57 13.94 2.32 -18.32
N TYR A 58 13.73 2.51 -17.03
CA TYR A 58 14.31 1.65 -16.00
C TYR A 58 13.48 0.37 -15.85
N PRO A 59 14.08 -0.83 -15.86
CA PRO A 59 13.38 -2.06 -15.51
C PRO A 59 12.95 -2.04 -14.05
N THR A 60 11.80 -2.62 -13.75
CA THR A 60 11.29 -2.73 -12.37
C THR A 60 10.76 -4.13 -12.09
N ASP A 61 10.80 -4.54 -10.83
CA ASP A 61 10.09 -5.71 -10.34
C ASP A 61 9.44 -5.43 -8.97
N THR A 62 8.78 -6.42 -8.38
CA THR A 62 8.15 -6.30 -7.07
C THR A 62 8.58 -7.41 -6.14
N LEU A 63 8.74 -7.08 -4.85
CA LEU A 63 8.94 -8.01 -3.75
C LEU A 63 7.71 -7.94 -2.83
N PRO A 64 6.91 -9.02 -2.71
CA PRO A 64 5.73 -9.01 -1.83
C PRO A 64 6.13 -9.03 -0.36
N GLY A 65 5.39 -8.27 0.46
CA GLY A 65 5.64 -8.25 1.89
C GLY A 65 4.58 -7.47 2.68
N SER A 66 4.70 -7.59 4.02
CA SER A 66 3.94 -6.77 4.96
C SER A 66 4.68 -5.46 5.22
N THR A 67 3.99 -4.46 5.80
CA THR A 67 4.60 -3.17 6.18
C THR A 67 5.92 -3.36 6.92
N VAL A 68 5.91 -4.15 7.99
CA VAL A 68 7.10 -4.37 8.84
C VAL A 68 8.27 -4.97 8.06
N SER A 69 7.99 -5.95 7.18
CA SER A 69 9.04 -6.60 6.39
C SER A 69 9.59 -5.69 5.29
N LEU A 70 8.71 -4.93 4.62
CA LEU A 70 9.12 -4.04 3.53
C LEU A 70 9.85 -2.79 4.04
N GLU A 71 9.43 -2.19 5.17
CA GLU A 71 10.18 -1.11 5.81
C GLU A 71 11.60 -1.56 6.21
N ALA A 72 11.74 -2.78 6.73
CA ALA A 72 13.05 -3.33 7.07
C ALA A 72 13.93 -3.59 5.82
N ALA A 73 13.33 -4.06 4.72
CA ALA A 73 14.01 -4.25 3.44
C ALA A 73 14.42 -2.91 2.81
N LEU A 74 13.54 -1.89 2.86
CA LEU A 74 13.84 -0.54 2.38
C LEU A 74 15.01 0.10 3.15
N ALA A 75 15.04 -0.05 4.46
CA ALA A 75 16.11 0.48 5.31
C ALA A 75 17.48 -0.17 5.05
N LYS A 76 17.52 -1.36 4.41
CA LYS A 76 18.73 -2.09 3.99
C LYS A 76 19.04 -1.93 2.52
N ASP A 77 18.18 -1.27 1.75
CA ASP A 77 18.22 -1.17 0.29
C ASP A 77 18.02 -2.52 -0.44
N ASP A 78 17.41 -3.51 0.22
CA ASP A 78 16.99 -4.76 -0.42
C ASP A 78 15.82 -4.52 -1.40
N ILE A 79 15.00 -3.48 -1.13
CA ILE A 79 14.08 -2.83 -2.06
C ILE A 79 14.35 -1.33 -2.07
N GLN A 80 14.01 -0.65 -3.17
CA GLN A 80 14.31 0.76 -3.35
C GLN A 80 13.11 1.67 -3.13
N VAL A 81 11.88 1.16 -3.34
CA VAL A 81 10.65 1.97 -3.32
C VAL A 81 9.50 1.23 -2.63
N ILE A 82 8.75 1.95 -1.80
CA ILE A 82 7.40 1.56 -1.33
C ILE A 82 6.43 2.61 -1.87
N GLY A 83 5.49 2.19 -2.75
CA GLY A 83 4.60 3.11 -3.46
C GLY A 83 3.59 3.83 -2.57
N GLU A 84 3.13 3.20 -1.50
CA GLU A 84 2.22 3.78 -0.50
C GLU A 84 2.76 3.54 0.91
N GLU A 85 3.54 4.48 1.39
CA GLU A 85 4.08 4.46 2.76
C GLU A 85 3.24 5.35 3.67
N TRP A 86 2.70 4.75 4.74
CA TRP A 86 2.01 5.48 5.81
C TRP A 86 3.05 6.06 6.78
N ALA A 87 3.75 7.07 6.32
CA ALA A 87 4.96 7.58 6.96
C ALA A 87 4.78 7.99 8.43
N GLY A 88 5.77 7.65 9.24
CA GLY A 88 5.82 8.02 10.66
C GLY A 88 4.99 7.15 11.60
N ARG A 89 4.30 6.10 11.09
CA ARG A 89 3.43 5.26 11.92
C ARG A 89 4.16 4.16 12.67
N SER A 90 5.16 3.54 12.05
CA SER A 90 5.93 2.48 12.70
C SER A 90 7.19 3.01 13.38
N PRO A 91 7.58 2.46 14.54
CA PRO A 91 8.85 2.80 15.17
C PRO A 91 10.06 2.48 14.29
N ALA A 92 9.96 1.44 13.45
CA ALA A 92 11.02 1.04 12.53
C ALA A 92 11.25 2.11 11.45
N TRP A 93 10.17 2.62 10.83
CA TRP A 93 10.24 3.73 9.89
C TRP A 93 10.84 4.97 10.53
N VAL A 94 10.31 5.40 11.70
CA VAL A 94 10.78 6.61 12.41
C VAL A 94 12.27 6.52 12.70
N LYS A 95 12.74 5.37 13.17
CA LYS A 95 14.16 5.13 13.43
C LYS A 95 14.99 5.19 12.14
N ALA A 96 14.58 4.47 11.10
CA ALA A 96 15.31 4.43 9.83
C ALA A 96 15.38 5.82 9.17
N GLN A 97 14.31 6.59 9.25
CA GLN A 97 14.27 7.97 8.76
C GLN A 97 15.21 8.89 9.56
N ALA A 98 15.22 8.80 10.89
CA ALA A 98 16.12 9.55 11.73
C ALA A 98 17.61 9.19 11.48
N GLU A 99 17.89 7.95 11.10
CA GLU A 99 19.22 7.48 10.69
C GLU A 99 19.59 7.84 9.24
N GLY A 100 18.68 8.51 8.51
CA GLY A 100 18.90 8.89 7.10
C GLY A 100 18.91 7.73 6.11
N LYS A 101 18.36 6.57 6.47
CA LYS A 101 18.32 5.37 5.64
C LYS A 101 17.14 5.33 4.67
N VAL A 102 16.01 5.97 5.07
CA VAL A 102 14.79 6.03 4.27
C VAL A 102 14.24 7.45 4.23
N PHE A 103 13.49 7.76 3.18
CA PHE A 103 12.84 9.06 2.98
C PHE A 103 11.42 8.86 2.48
N GLY A 104 10.46 9.65 3.01
CA GLY A 104 9.12 9.78 2.45
C GLY A 104 9.10 10.95 1.48
N LEU A 105 8.67 10.72 0.24
CA LEU A 105 8.57 11.72 -0.82
C LEU A 105 7.11 12.06 -1.10
N GLY A 106 6.80 13.34 -1.18
CA GLY A 106 5.48 13.86 -1.51
C GLY A 106 4.42 13.68 -0.40
N ASP A 107 3.18 13.99 -0.78
CA ASP A 107 1.94 13.69 -0.05
C ASP A 107 0.97 13.14 -1.11
N THR A 108 1.14 11.85 -1.40
CA THR A 108 0.61 11.16 -2.59
C THR A 108 -0.90 11.08 -2.62
N VAL A 109 -1.55 11.00 -1.46
CA VAL A 109 -3.02 10.93 -1.33
C VAL A 109 -3.47 11.74 -0.12
N LYS A 110 -3.94 12.96 -0.38
CA LYS A 110 -4.43 13.85 0.66
C LYS A 110 -5.80 13.40 1.18
N GLY A 111 -6.02 13.57 2.49
CA GLY A 111 -7.29 13.23 3.13
C GLY A 111 -7.43 11.75 3.53
N ALA A 112 -6.36 10.98 3.43
CA ALA A 112 -6.33 9.61 3.94
C ALA A 112 -6.67 9.56 5.43
N THR A 113 -7.41 8.51 5.85
CA THR A 113 -7.85 8.33 7.24
C THR A 113 -7.92 6.85 7.59
N GLU A 114 -7.92 6.54 8.88
CA GLU A 114 -8.18 5.20 9.39
C GLU A 114 -8.91 5.26 10.73
N GLY A 115 -9.46 4.14 11.16
CA GLY A 115 -10.16 4.03 12.44
C GLY A 115 -10.99 2.77 12.56
N TRP A 116 -11.87 2.75 13.55
CA TRP A 116 -12.80 1.66 13.79
C TRP A 116 -14.16 2.05 13.26
N TRP A 117 -14.80 1.14 12.53
CA TRP A 117 -16.00 1.40 11.77
C TRP A 117 -17.08 0.37 12.06
N VAL A 118 -18.31 0.81 11.87
CA VAL A 118 -19.50 -0.05 11.86
C VAL A 118 -20.36 0.32 10.66
N PRO A 119 -21.18 -0.60 10.10
CA PRO A 119 -22.18 -0.24 9.10
C PRO A 119 -23.22 0.75 9.68
N GLU A 120 -23.64 1.73 8.87
CA GLU A 120 -24.57 2.76 9.32
C GLU A 120 -25.89 2.17 9.86
N TYR A 121 -26.36 1.06 9.27
CA TYR A 121 -27.59 0.41 9.74
C TYR A 121 -27.50 -0.17 11.15
N VAL A 122 -26.31 -0.40 11.68
CA VAL A 122 -26.15 -0.82 13.08
C VAL A 122 -26.63 0.27 14.03
N ILE A 123 -26.41 1.54 13.66
CA ILE A 123 -26.78 2.72 14.45
C ILE A 123 -28.17 3.22 14.08
N LYS A 124 -28.45 3.39 12.77
CA LYS A 124 -29.67 4.04 12.29
C LYS A 124 -30.76 3.07 11.84
N GLY A 125 -30.42 1.80 11.66
CA GLY A 125 -31.27 0.83 11.00
C GLY A 125 -31.27 0.99 9.48
N ASP A 126 -31.98 0.11 8.80
CA ASP A 126 -32.18 0.12 7.35
C ASP A 126 -33.63 -0.35 7.07
N PRO A 127 -34.61 0.58 6.98
CA PRO A 127 -36.02 0.23 6.78
C PRO A 127 -36.23 -0.54 5.46
N GLU A 128 -35.51 -0.23 4.40
CA GLU A 128 -35.66 -0.89 3.10
C GLU A 128 -35.28 -2.40 3.18
N ARG A 129 -34.35 -2.74 4.07
CA ARG A 129 -33.92 -4.11 4.34
C ARG A 129 -34.57 -4.73 5.57
N GLY A 130 -35.52 -4.00 6.22
CA GLY A 130 -36.16 -4.44 7.45
C GLY A 130 -35.26 -4.53 8.67
N ILE A 131 -34.12 -3.83 8.68
CA ILE A 131 -33.14 -3.86 9.78
C ILE A 131 -33.43 -2.74 10.77
N LYS A 132 -33.73 -3.11 12.02
CA LYS A 132 -33.88 -2.15 13.12
C LYS A 132 -32.51 -1.69 13.64
N PRO A 133 -32.37 -0.47 14.20
CA PRO A 133 -31.16 -0.06 14.90
C PRO A 133 -30.79 -1.06 16.00
N LEU A 134 -29.53 -1.54 15.97
CA LEU A 134 -29.02 -2.50 16.93
C LEU A 134 -28.25 -1.83 18.07
N ALA A 135 -27.61 -0.69 17.76
CA ALA A 135 -26.80 0.09 18.70
C ALA A 135 -27.01 1.61 18.46
N PRO A 136 -28.23 2.16 18.68
CA PRO A 136 -28.57 3.54 18.30
C PRO A 136 -27.77 4.61 19.06
N GLU A 137 -27.22 4.29 20.22
CA GLU A 137 -26.42 5.21 21.04
C GLU A 137 -24.90 4.98 20.91
N LEU A 138 -24.48 4.05 20.05
CA LEU A 138 -23.05 3.81 19.79
C LEU A 138 -22.45 4.98 19.03
N LYS A 139 -21.52 5.72 19.65
CA LYS A 139 -20.84 6.88 19.05
C LYS A 139 -19.33 6.72 19.04
N SER A 140 -18.78 6.13 20.09
CA SER A 140 -17.35 6.09 20.32
C SER A 140 -16.84 4.69 20.66
N VAL A 141 -15.53 4.50 20.58
CA VAL A 141 -14.87 3.25 20.99
C VAL A 141 -15.09 2.96 22.50
N ALA A 142 -15.27 3.99 23.32
CA ALA A 142 -15.55 3.84 24.74
C ALA A 142 -16.93 3.21 25.04
N ASP A 143 -17.86 3.27 24.08
CA ASP A 143 -19.18 2.69 24.22
C ASP A 143 -19.21 1.19 23.96
N LEU A 144 -18.21 0.65 23.25
CA LEU A 144 -18.22 -0.70 22.66
C LEU A 144 -18.46 -1.82 23.67
N ALA A 145 -17.93 -1.71 24.90
CA ALA A 145 -18.10 -2.75 25.92
C ALA A 145 -19.59 -3.08 26.17
N ARG A 146 -20.49 -2.08 26.07
CA ARG A 146 -21.95 -2.23 26.23
C ARG A 146 -22.63 -2.95 25.07
N TYR A 147 -21.95 -3.00 23.91
CA TYR A 147 -22.49 -3.54 22.66
C TYR A 147 -21.79 -4.83 22.22
N LYS A 148 -21.02 -5.49 23.08
CA LYS A 148 -20.34 -6.76 22.72
C LYS A 148 -21.29 -7.81 22.15
N ASP A 149 -22.51 -7.90 22.68
CA ASP A 149 -23.51 -8.87 22.24
C ASP A 149 -24.09 -8.55 20.85
N VAL A 150 -24.03 -7.28 20.41
CA VAL A 150 -24.41 -6.89 19.03
C VAL A 150 -23.39 -7.45 18.05
N PHE A 151 -22.11 -7.40 18.39
CA PHE A 151 -20.99 -7.85 17.55
C PHE A 151 -20.50 -9.26 17.91
N ARG A 152 -21.38 -10.11 18.40
CA ARG A 152 -21.06 -11.43 18.97
C ARG A 152 -20.11 -12.23 18.10
N ASP A 153 -19.05 -12.74 18.73
CA ASP A 153 -18.08 -13.66 18.09
C ASP A 153 -18.73 -15.05 17.91
N PRO A 154 -18.65 -15.67 16.72
CA PRO A 154 -19.25 -16.98 16.47
C PRO A 154 -18.52 -18.13 17.16
N GLU A 155 -17.23 -17.96 17.51
CA GLU A 155 -16.41 -18.98 18.19
C GLU A 155 -16.38 -18.78 19.71
N ASP A 156 -16.57 -17.54 20.19
CA ASP A 156 -16.68 -17.20 21.60
C ASP A 156 -17.91 -16.28 21.83
N PRO A 157 -19.12 -16.85 21.94
CA PRO A 157 -20.35 -16.07 22.06
C PRO A 157 -20.46 -15.20 23.32
N THR A 158 -19.53 -15.31 24.26
CA THR A 158 -19.47 -14.46 25.47
C THR A 158 -18.83 -13.10 25.20
N ARG A 159 -18.16 -12.95 24.05
CA ARG A 159 -17.47 -11.74 23.61
C ARG A 159 -17.96 -11.27 22.24
N GLY A 160 -17.73 -10.02 21.93
CA GLY A 160 -17.85 -9.48 20.58
C GLY A 160 -16.62 -9.81 19.73
N ARG A 161 -16.73 -9.71 18.39
CA ARG A 161 -15.60 -9.80 17.45
C ARG A 161 -15.23 -8.43 16.96
N PHE A 162 -13.96 -8.09 17.07
CA PHE A 162 -13.35 -6.97 16.37
C PHE A 162 -12.48 -7.52 15.22
N LEU A 163 -12.84 -7.18 13.98
CA LEU A 163 -12.03 -7.53 12.82
C LEU A 163 -10.86 -6.55 12.71
N ASN A 164 -9.69 -7.00 13.09
CA ASN A 164 -8.46 -6.26 12.99
C ASN A 164 -7.79 -6.46 11.62
N SER A 165 -6.82 -5.62 11.31
CA SER A 165 -5.95 -5.79 10.15
C SER A 165 -5.08 -7.06 10.23
N PRO A 166 -4.53 -7.50 9.09
CA PRO A 166 -3.64 -8.66 9.04
C PRO A 166 -2.39 -8.50 9.90
N THR A 167 -1.88 -9.60 10.41
CA THR A 167 -0.58 -9.65 11.10
C THR A 167 0.53 -9.13 10.19
N GLY A 168 1.43 -8.32 10.75
CA GLY A 168 2.54 -7.71 10.03
C GLY A 168 2.23 -6.30 9.47
N TRP A 169 1.00 -5.81 9.65
CA TRP A 169 0.69 -4.40 9.45
C TRP A 169 0.91 -3.62 10.74
N THR A 170 1.40 -2.37 10.64
CA THR A 170 1.54 -1.50 11.82
C THR A 170 0.20 -1.25 12.51
N SER A 171 -0.89 -1.13 11.73
CA SER A 171 -2.25 -0.96 12.26
C SER A 171 -2.72 -2.15 13.10
N GLU A 172 -2.25 -3.38 12.82
CA GLU A 172 -2.57 -4.55 13.65
C GLU A 172 -2.04 -4.37 15.08
N ILE A 173 -0.79 -3.93 15.20
CA ILE A 173 -0.16 -3.65 16.51
C ILE A 173 -0.91 -2.54 17.24
N VAL A 174 -1.14 -1.42 16.55
CA VAL A 174 -1.85 -0.25 17.11
C VAL A 174 -3.25 -0.64 17.60
N ASN A 175 -4.02 -1.37 16.80
CA ASN A 175 -5.38 -1.78 17.17
C ASN A 175 -5.38 -2.79 18.33
N SER A 176 -4.41 -3.69 18.38
CA SER A 176 -4.24 -4.62 19.50
C SER A 176 -3.95 -3.86 20.79
N GLN A 177 -3.14 -2.81 20.72
CA GLN A 177 -2.87 -1.93 21.87
C GLN A 177 -4.07 -1.04 22.20
N LYS A 178 -4.85 -0.56 21.21
CA LYS A 178 -6.09 0.16 21.45
C LYS A 178 -7.14 -0.68 22.19
N LEU A 179 -7.27 -1.97 21.88
CA LEU A 179 -8.14 -2.88 22.65
C LEU A 179 -7.76 -2.90 24.14
N LYS A 180 -6.47 -2.90 24.46
CA LYS A 180 -5.98 -2.81 25.85
C LYS A 180 -6.25 -1.43 26.44
N ALA A 181 -5.89 -0.36 25.72
CA ALA A 181 -6.03 1.03 26.18
C ALA A 181 -7.49 1.40 26.48
N TYR A 182 -8.46 0.84 25.74
CA TYR A 182 -9.89 1.05 25.94
C TYR A 182 -10.55 -0.02 26.82
N ALA A 183 -9.76 -0.89 27.48
CA ALA A 183 -10.23 -1.97 28.35
C ALA A 183 -11.24 -2.92 27.65
N LEU A 184 -11.01 -3.20 26.36
CA LEU A 184 -11.91 -4.02 25.53
C LEU A 184 -11.44 -5.47 25.36
N THR A 185 -10.28 -5.85 25.86
CA THR A 185 -9.68 -7.19 25.69
C THR A 185 -10.56 -8.33 26.25
N GLU A 186 -11.26 -8.06 27.35
CA GLU A 186 -12.19 -9.03 27.95
C GLU A 186 -13.56 -9.07 27.23
N SER A 187 -13.91 -7.97 26.55
CA SER A 187 -15.20 -7.83 25.89
C SER A 187 -15.16 -8.24 24.42
N PHE A 188 -14.01 -8.20 23.77
CA PHE A 188 -13.86 -8.47 22.34
C PHE A 188 -12.73 -9.43 22.02
N VAL A 189 -13.00 -10.34 21.10
CA VAL A 189 -11.99 -11.16 20.43
C VAL A 189 -11.30 -10.27 19.38
N ASN A 190 -9.98 -10.20 19.45
CA ASN A 190 -9.14 -9.53 18.46
C ASN A 190 -8.91 -10.48 17.27
N PHE A 191 -9.81 -10.48 16.29
CA PHE A 191 -9.75 -11.38 15.15
C PHE A 191 -8.93 -10.76 14.01
N ARG A 192 -7.88 -11.43 13.62
CA ARG A 192 -6.98 -11.02 12.52
C ARG A 192 -7.32 -11.79 11.25
N THR A 193 -7.53 -11.08 10.16
CA THR A 193 -7.70 -11.70 8.85
C THR A 193 -6.34 -12.03 8.23
N GLY A 194 -6.31 -12.97 7.28
CA GLY A 194 -5.04 -13.38 6.65
C GLY A 194 -4.46 -12.37 5.66
N SER A 195 -5.30 -11.43 5.15
CA SER A 195 -4.91 -10.40 4.18
C SER A 195 -5.91 -9.25 4.17
N GLY A 196 -5.55 -8.12 3.55
CA GLY A 196 -6.48 -6.99 3.31
C GLY A 196 -7.69 -7.41 2.49
N ALA A 197 -7.50 -8.22 1.46
CA ALA A 197 -8.60 -8.76 0.65
C ALA A 197 -9.54 -9.68 1.47
N ALA A 198 -9.00 -10.48 2.41
CA ALA A 198 -9.82 -11.28 3.32
C ALA A 198 -10.60 -10.39 4.30
N LEU A 199 -10.02 -9.28 4.77
CA LEU A 199 -10.73 -8.29 5.60
C LEU A 199 -11.87 -7.65 4.81
N ASP A 200 -11.63 -7.16 3.59
CA ASP A 200 -12.68 -6.60 2.71
C ASP A 200 -13.82 -7.60 2.48
N ALA A 201 -13.47 -8.85 2.13
CA ALA A 201 -14.43 -9.90 1.86
C ALA A 201 -15.33 -10.21 3.07
N GLU A 202 -14.77 -10.31 4.27
CA GLU A 202 -15.51 -10.58 5.51
C GLU A 202 -16.44 -9.42 5.87
N VAL A 203 -15.94 -8.17 5.81
CA VAL A 203 -16.74 -6.97 6.06
C VAL A 203 -17.85 -6.84 5.02
N SER A 204 -17.52 -6.90 3.72
CA SER A 204 -18.47 -6.81 2.61
C SER A 204 -19.57 -7.89 2.71
N SER A 205 -19.20 -9.13 3.01
CA SER A 205 -20.12 -10.24 3.19
C SER A 205 -21.07 -10.02 4.38
N SER A 206 -20.54 -9.54 5.51
CA SER A 206 -21.36 -9.22 6.69
C SER A 206 -22.35 -8.12 6.39
N ILE A 207 -21.93 -7.03 5.73
CA ILE A 207 -22.82 -5.91 5.37
C ILE A 207 -23.91 -6.35 4.40
N ARG A 208 -23.58 -7.11 3.35
CA ARG A 208 -24.58 -7.62 2.39
C ARG A 208 -25.64 -8.49 3.05
N ARG A 209 -25.25 -9.28 4.05
CA ARG A 209 -26.18 -10.13 4.83
C ARG A 209 -26.93 -9.36 5.94
N GLY A 210 -26.71 -8.05 6.11
CA GLY A 210 -27.32 -7.26 7.19
C GLY A 210 -26.82 -7.63 8.58
N LYS A 211 -25.67 -8.29 8.70
CA LYS A 211 -25.08 -8.66 9.98
C LYS A 211 -24.24 -7.53 10.56
N PRO A 212 -24.36 -7.23 11.87
CA PRO A 212 -23.50 -6.23 12.49
C PRO A 212 -22.05 -6.69 12.45
N VAL A 213 -21.15 -5.77 12.18
CA VAL A 213 -19.71 -6.01 12.16
C VAL A 213 -18.99 -4.78 12.68
N LEU A 214 -18.01 -4.99 13.58
CA LEU A 214 -17.07 -3.99 14.08
C LEU A 214 -15.70 -4.30 13.49
N PHE A 215 -15.08 -3.33 12.82
CA PHE A 215 -13.85 -3.57 12.09
C PHE A 215 -12.95 -2.33 12.03
N TYR A 216 -11.66 -2.57 11.89
CA TYR A 216 -10.68 -1.58 11.47
C TYR A 216 -10.75 -1.41 9.96
N TYR A 217 -10.71 -0.17 9.49
CA TYR A 217 -10.53 0.13 8.07
C TYR A 217 -9.91 1.51 7.84
N TRP A 218 -9.56 1.79 6.57
CA TRP A 218 -8.88 3.01 6.16
C TRP A 218 -9.47 3.56 4.85
N SER A 219 -9.01 4.74 4.43
CA SER A 219 -9.23 5.35 3.13
C SER A 219 -7.88 5.87 2.60
N PRO A 220 -7.53 5.66 1.33
CA PRO A 220 -8.40 5.21 0.21
C PRO A 220 -8.63 3.70 0.18
N THR A 221 -9.87 3.27 -0.13
CA THR A 221 -10.24 1.85 -0.29
C THR A 221 -11.52 1.67 -1.09
N PRO A 222 -11.76 0.46 -1.66
CA PRO A 222 -13.01 0.15 -2.34
C PRO A 222 -14.23 0.18 -1.41
N LEU A 223 -14.07 -0.18 -0.13
CA LEU A 223 -15.16 -0.43 0.80
C LEU A 223 -15.98 0.84 1.10
N LEU A 224 -15.29 1.96 1.35
CA LEU A 224 -15.93 3.24 1.69
C LEU A 224 -16.73 3.85 0.52
N GLY A 225 -16.39 3.50 -0.71
CA GLY A 225 -17.16 3.89 -1.90
C GLY A 225 -18.42 3.04 -2.11
N ARG A 226 -18.48 1.83 -1.53
CA ARG A 226 -19.56 0.86 -1.75
C ARG A 226 -20.62 0.82 -0.66
N PHE A 227 -20.28 1.18 0.57
CA PHE A 227 -21.15 1.00 1.74
C PHE A 227 -21.23 2.26 2.60
N LYS A 228 -22.40 2.47 3.21
CA LYS A 228 -22.57 3.52 4.22
C LYS A 228 -22.02 3.04 5.55
N LEU A 229 -20.94 3.67 5.98
CA LEU A 229 -20.20 3.31 7.20
C LEU A 229 -20.11 4.49 8.15
N VAL A 230 -20.05 4.21 9.44
CA VAL A 230 -19.85 5.20 10.49
C VAL A 230 -18.53 4.88 11.20
N LYS A 231 -17.62 5.85 11.21
CA LYS A 231 -16.41 5.79 12.01
C LYS A 231 -16.73 6.15 13.45
N LEU A 232 -16.29 5.30 14.38
CA LEU A 232 -16.46 5.56 15.81
C LEU A 232 -15.50 6.66 16.28
N ASP A 233 -15.98 7.51 17.17
CA ASP A 233 -15.17 8.56 17.77
C ASP A 233 -14.12 7.95 18.71
N GLU A 234 -12.95 8.55 18.70
CA GLU A 234 -11.82 8.26 19.59
C GLU A 234 -11.35 9.57 20.24
N PRO A 235 -10.63 9.52 21.38
CA PRO A 235 -9.97 10.68 21.96
C PRO A 235 -9.12 11.42 20.91
N ALA A 236 -8.98 12.72 21.04
CA ALA A 236 -8.17 13.52 20.13
C ALA A 236 -6.73 12.99 20.05
N PHE A 237 -6.10 13.13 18.86
CA PHE A 237 -4.72 12.67 18.66
C PHE A 237 -3.78 13.29 19.72
N ASN A 238 -3.00 12.39 20.34
CA ASN A 238 -1.93 12.73 21.24
C ASN A 238 -0.66 11.95 20.83
N ALA A 239 0.42 12.65 20.54
CA ALA A 239 1.65 12.05 20.03
C ALA A 239 2.33 11.11 21.05
N GLU A 240 2.30 11.42 22.34
CA GLU A 240 2.89 10.55 23.37
C GLU A 240 2.04 9.29 23.58
N ALA A 241 0.71 9.42 23.60
CA ALA A 241 -0.18 8.26 23.62
C ALA A 241 0.01 7.38 22.38
N TRP A 242 0.18 7.97 21.19
CA TRP A 242 0.47 7.24 19.96
C TRP A 242 1.71 6.37 20.05
N LYS A 243 2.81 6.88 20.62
CA LYS A 243 4.04 6.10 20.82
C LYS A 243 3.79 4.84 21.66
N THR A 244 2.89 4.93 22.65
CA THR A 244 2.53 3.78 23.48
C THR A 244 1.70 2.74 22.75
N LEU A 245 0.91 3.15 21.74
CA LEU A 245 0.13 2.24 20.88
C LEU A 245 0.99 1.58 19.80
N ALA A 246 2.02 2.27 19.32
CA ALA A 246 2.93 1.75 18.30
C ALA A 246 3.95 0.72 18.86
N ASP A 247 4.10 0.65 20.17
CA ASP A 247 4.94 -0.35 20.84
C ASP A 247 4.10 -1.58 21.23
N ALA A 248 4.29 -2.68 20.51
CA ALA A 248 3.60 -3.95 20.75
C ALA A 248 3.79 -4.51 22.18
N ASN A 249 4.90 -4.17 22.82
CA ASN A 249 5.29 -4.70 24.13
C ASN A 249 4.88 -3.77 25.29
N ASN A 250 4.29 -2.61 25.01
CA ASN A 250 3.88 -1.69 26.07
C ASN A 250 2.74 -2.31 26.90
N PRO A 251 2.93 -2.49 28.22
CA PRO A 251 1.90 -3.08 29.07
C PRO A 251 0.76 -2.11 29.43
N HIS A 252 1.00 -0.79 29.29
CA HIS A 252 0.06 0.28 29.67
C HIS A 252 -0.15 1.28 28.54
N PRO A 253 -0.70 0.87 27.38
CA PRO A 253 -0.95 1.78 26.27
C PRO A 253 -2.04 2.79 26.62
N GLN A 254 -1.94 3.98 26.03
CA GLN A 254 -2.91 5.06 26.18
C GLN A 254 -3.72 5.26 24.91
N GLY A 255 -5.04 5.38 25.06
CA GLY A 255 -5.97 5.51 23.92
C GLY A 255 -5.89 6.90 23.27
N THR A 256 -5.76 6.92 21.97
CA THR A 256 -5.86 8.11 21.11
C THR A 256 -6.29 7.69 19.72
N ARG A 257 -6.98 8.57 18.98
CA ARG A 257 -7.20 8.32 17.54
C ARG A 257 -5.88 8.19 16.81
N SER A 258 -5.92 7.56 15.66
CA SER A 258 -4.76 7.41 14.79
C SER A 258 -4.19 8.79 14.42
N MET A 259 -2.86 8.84 14.29
CA MET A 259 -2.19 10.05 13.82
C MET A 259 -2.72 10.47 12.44
N PRO A 260 -2.71 11.76 12.12
CA PRO A 260 -3.03 12.23 10.77
C PRO A 260 -2.24 11.45 9.73
N ALA A 261 -2.90 11.03 8.67
CA ALA A 261 -2.24 10.29 7.62
C ALA A 261 -1.33 11.20 6.80
N ASN A 262 -0.12 10.72 6.53
CA ASN A 262 0.77 11.24 5.53
C ASN A 262 1.15 10.07 4.63
N LEU A 263 0.52 9.98 3.46
CA LEU A 263 0.83 8.96 2.47
C LEU A 263 1.96 9.48 1.58
N ALA A 264 3.10 8.84 1.65
CA ALA A 264 4.28 9.21 0.89
C ALA A 264 4.77 8.03 0.05
N ILE A 265 5.62 8.30 -0.93
CA ILE A 265 6.42 7.27 -1.57
C ILE A 265 7.68 7.09 -0.73
N GLY A 266 7.82 5.91 -0.12
CA GLY A 266 9.01 5.55 0.64
C GLY A 266 10.16 5.18 -0.28
N VAL A 267 11.35 5.76 -0.06
CA VAL A 267 12.54 5.42 -0.84
C VAL A 267 13.76 5.20 0.05
N SER A 268 14.67 4.32 -0.38
CA SER A 268 15.96 4.11 0.27
C SER A 268 16.92 5.27 0.02
N ALA A 269 17.90 5.44 0.91
CA ALA A 269 18.93 6.48 0.76
C ALA A 269 19.79 6.31 -0.52
N PRO A 270 20.26 5.09 -0.88
CA PRO A 270 20.98 4.89 -2.13
C PRO A 270 20.13 5.24 -3.36
N PHE A 271 18.86 4.82 -3.40
CA PHE A 271 17.95 5.17 -4.48
C PHE A 271 17.81 6.70 -4.63
N LYS A 272 17.57 7.41 -3.53
CA LYS A 272 17.45 8.88 -3.55
C LYS A 272 18.68 9.56 -4.13
N ALA A 273 19.86 9.04 -3.85
CA ALA A 273 21.13 9.58 -4.38
C ALA A 273 21.34 9.23 -5.86
N GLN A 274 20.93 8.03 -6.28
CA GLN A 274 21.22 7.50 -7.61
C GLN A 274 20.23 7.96 -8.68
N TYR A 275 18.95 8.19 -8.30
CA TYR A 275 17.86 8.47 -9.23
C TYR A 275 17.16 9.83 -8.95
N PRO A 276 17.86 10.98 -9.06
CA PRO A 276 17.29 12.29 -8.76
C PRO A 276 16.10 12.67 -9.66
N ASP A 277 16.05 12.16 -10.87
CA ASP A 277 14.95 12.34 -11.81
C ASP A 277 13.67 11.60 -11.35
N LEU A 278 13.78 10.39 -10.81
CA LEU A 278 12.67 9.65 -10.22
C LEU A 278 12.24 10.26 -8.89
N VAL A 279 13.16 10.77 -8.09
CA VAL A 279 12.84 11.53 -6.86
C VAL A 279 11.98 12.74 -7.20
N ALA A 280 12.39 13.55 -8.20
CA ALA A 280 11.62 14.70 -8.65
C ALA A 280 10.23 14.34 -9.23
N PHE A 281 10.07 13.16 -9.79
CA PHE A 281 8.77 12.59 -10.18
C PHE A 281 7.95 12.22 -8.96
N PHE A 282 8.49 11.43 -8.04
CA PHE A 282 7.76 10.94 -6.87
C PHE A 282 7.29 12.06 -5.94
N GLU A 283 8.06 13.14 -5.81
CA GLU A 283 7.66 14.32 -5.03
C GLU A 283 6.43 15.05 -5.58
N LYS A 284 6.11 14.87 -6.87
CA LYS A 284 4.97 15.52 -7.54
C LYS A 284 3.72 14.65 -7.61
N VAL A 285 3.80 13.39 -7.20
CA VAL A 285 2.64 12.49 -7.25
C VAL A 285 1.55 13.00 -6.31
N ASP A 286 0.36 13.23 -6.86
CA ASP A 286 -0.83 13.69 -6.14
C ASP A 286 -2.06 12.99 -6.76
N LEU A 287 -2.59 11.99 -6.06
CA LEU A 287 -3.73 11.18 -6.48
C LEU A 287 -4.99 11.67 -5.76
N PRO A 288 -6.00 12.20 -6.47
CA PRO A 288 -7.25 12.58 -5.87
C PRO A 288 -7.94 11.38 -5.20
N ILE A 289 -8.20 11.48 -3.90
CA ILE A 289 -8.72 10.37 -3.09
C ILE A 289 -10.04 9.80 -3.60
N ASP A 290 -10.95 10.66 -4.09
CA ASP A 290 -12.26 10.22 -4.61
C ASP A 290 -12.11 9.43 -5.92
N LEU A 291 -11.21 9.86 -6.82
CA LEU A 291 -10.89 9.15 -8.04
C LEU A 291 -10.24 7.80 -7.72
N LEU A 292 -9.31 7.79 -6.76
CA LEU A 292 -8.65 6.56 -6.34
C LEU A 292 -9.66 5.58 -5.71
N ASN A 293 -10.54 6.03 -4.81
CA ASN A 293 -11.60 5.19 -4.24
C ASN A 293 -12.52 4.62 -5.31
N GLN A 294 -12.93 5.42 -6.30
CA GLN A 294 -13.75 4.98 -7.42
C GLN A 294 -13.03 3.92 -8.26
N THR A 295 -11.76 4.16 -8.60
CA THR A 295 -10.92 3.22 -9.36
C THR A 295 -10.75 1.89 -8.63
N LEU A 296 -10.48 1.94 -7.33
CA LEU A 296 -10.37 0.76 -6.46
C LEU A 296 -11.70 0.01 -6.35
N GLY A 297 -12.82 0.73 -6.25
CA GLY A 297 -14.16 0.13 -6.25
C GLY A 297 -14.41 -0.70 -7.52
N GLN A 298 -14.12 -0.12 -8.69
CA GLN A 298 -14.26 -0.81 -9.98
C GLN A 298 -13.29 -2.00 -10.12
N MET A 299 -12.04 -1.83 -9.67
CA MET A 299 -11.04 -2.90 -9.66
C MET A 299 -11.53 -4.11 -8.86
N SER A 300 -12.05 -3.86 -7.65
CA SER A 300 -12.57 -4.90 -6.77
C SER A 300 -13.82 -5.60 -7.35
N GLU A 301 -14.79 -4.83 -7.86
CA GLU A 301 -16.04 -5.38 -8.42
C GLU A 301 -15.79 -6.25 -9.66
N LYS A 302 -14.85 -5.85 -10.51
CA LYS A 302 -14.50 -6.55 -11.75
C LYS A 302 -13.40 -7.59 -11.58
N HIS A 303 -12.87 -7.76 -10.37
CA HIS A 303 -11.73 -8.66 -10.07
C HIS A 303 -10.51 -8.44 -10.98
N GLN A 304 -10.23 -7.17 -11.31
CA GLN A 304 -9.13 -6.78 -12.21
C GLN A 304 -7.79 -6.79 -11.48
N LYS A 305 -6.72 -7.06 -12.22
CA LYS A 305 -5.35 -6.99 -11.67
C LYS A 305 -4.89 -5.53 -11.56
N PRO A 306 -4.16 -5.16 -10.49
CA PRO A 306 -3.68 -3.79 -10.30
C PRO A 306 -2.95 -3.20 -11.52
N ARG A 307 -2.11 -4.00 -12.20
CA ARG A 307 -1.37 -3.54 -13.39
C ARG A 307 -2.27 -3.22 -14.58
N GLU A 308 -3.32 -3.99 -14.81
CA GLU A 308 -4.29 -3.73 -15.87
C GLU A 308 -5.07 -2.44 -15.61
N VAL A 309 -5.47 -2.23 -14.33
CA VAL A 309 -6.15 -1.02 -13.89
C VAL A 309 -5.23 0.20 -13.95
N ALA A 310 -3.95 0.04 -13.57
CA ALA A 310 -2.96 1.11 -13.69
C ALA A 310 -2.72 1.54 -15.15
N GLN A 311 -2.69 0.59 -16.10
CA GLN A 311 -2.60 0.90 -17.54
C GLN A 311 -3.84 1.66 -18.03
N ALA A 312 -5.04 1.23 -17.64
CA ALA A 312 -6.29 1.93 -17.97
C ALA A 312 -6.30 3.34 -17.34
N PHE A 313 -5.93 3.47 -16.08
CA PHE A 313 -5.83 4.75 -15.38
C PHE A 313 -4.91 5.74 -16.11
N LEU A 314 -3.73 5.32 -16.50
CA LEU A 314 -2.78 6.18 -17.22
C LEU A 314 -3.29 6.62 -18.61
N ARG A 315 -4.08 5.77 -19.30
CA ARG A 315 -4.71 6.13 -20.58
C ARG A 315 -5.89 7.09 -20.40
N GLU A 316 -6.73 6.84 -19.39
CA GLU A 316 -8.01 7.53 -19.21
C GLU A 316 -7.90 8.81 -18.39
N GLN A 317 -6.85 8.97 -17.57
CA GLN A 317 -6.66 10.09 -16.66
C GLN A 317 -5.34 10.87 -16.90
N PRO A 318 -4.99 11.23 -18.16
CA PRO A 318 -3.73 11.89 -18.47
C PRO A 318 -3.57 13.21 -17.71
N GLN A 319 -4.67 13.92 -17.45
CA GLN A 319 -4.69 15.20 -16.73
C GLN A 319 -4.25 15.05 -15.25
N VAL A 320 -4.31 13.85 -14.68
CA VAL A 320 -3.88 13.61 -13.29
C VAL A 320 -2.37 13.45 -13.24
N TRP A 321 -1.79 12.61 -14.09
CA TRP A 321 -0.40 12.18 -13.92
C TRP A 321 0.64 12.89 -14.82
N GLN A 322 0.23 13.47 -15.96
CA GLN A 322 1.20 14.07 -16.89
C GLN A 322 1.98 15.22 -16.27
N GLY A 323 1.39 15.93 -15.31
CA GLY A 323 2.06 16.99 -14.56
C GLY A 323 3.14 16.51 -13.58
N TRP A 324 3.18 15.22 -13.27
CA TRP A 324 4.18 14.66 -12.35
C TRP A 324 5.56 14.51 -12.99
N VAL A 325 5.61 14.42 -14.31
CA VAL A 325 6.81 14.11 -15.08
C VAL A 325 7.10 15.16 -16.14
N PRO A 326 8.33 15.27 -16.66
CA PRO A 326 8.62 16.11 -17.82
C PRO A 326 7.80 15.69 -19.04
N THR A 327 7.46 16.65 -19.92
CA THR A 327 6.64 16.43 -21.12
C THR A 327 7.15 15.27 -22.01
N GLN A 328 8.48 15.17 -22.17
CA GLN A 328 9.10 14.09 -22.96
C GLN A 328 8.83 12.71 -22.35
N VAL A 329 8.85 12.59 -21.02
CA VAL A 329 8.55 11.37 -20.30
C VAL A 329 7.06 11.04 -20.44
N ALA A 330 6.18 12.02 -20.27
CA ALA A 330 4.73 11.85 -20.44
C ALA A 330 4.40 11.34 -21.86
N THR A 331 5.03 11.89 -22.90
CA THR A 331 4.86 11.44 -24.29
C THR A 331 5.29 9.98 -24.46
N LYS A 332 6.45 9.59 -23.90
CA LYS A 332 6.92 8.18 -23.96
C LYS A 332 5.96 7.23 -23.28
N VAL A 333 5.46 7.58 -22.08
CA VAL A 333 4.47 6.76 -21.37
C VAL A 333 3.23 6.59 -22.24
N SER A 334 2.64 7.69 -22.74
CA SER A 334 1.41 7.64 -23.55
C SER A 334 1.56 6.82 -24.84
N SER A 335 2.75 6.81 -25.44
CA SER A 335 3.03 6.05 -26.68
C SER A 335 3.29 4.57 -26.45
N ASN A 336 3.61 4.15 -25.21
CA ASN A 336 4.02 2.78 -24.88
C ASN A 336 3.01 2.05 -23.95
N LEU A 337 1.86 2.66 -23.64
CA LEU A 337 0.75 2.04 -22.94
C LEU A 337 -0.13 1.23 -23.91
#